data_4efb26a7dd935a915be4d0e15fbe10a6
#
_entry.id   4efb26a7dd935a915be4d0e15fbe10a6
#
_cell.length_a   1.000
_cell.length_b   1.000
_cell.length_c   1.000
_cell.angle_alpha   90.00
_cell.angle_beta   90.00
_cell.angle_gamma   90.00
#
_symmetry.space_group_name_H-M   'P 1'
#
loop_
_entity.id
_entity.type
_entity.pdbx_description
1 polymer ?
#
loop_
_entity_poly.entity_id
_entity_poly.type
_entity_poly.pdbx_seq_one_letter_code
_entity_poly.pdbx_strand_id
1 'polypeptide(L)'
;GKPEYVDIDDAASAEKAGKVVTISGVSNSKKLTFKLGTGNLSITLPATYNANSVSTNNGANIAGDPGASSEYPFSISITVPANASTSSKSRQIIVTDEAGHQDVCTLTSAAGDAYLNVQLGDIELDYKGTAVNVTVESNTSWTVE
;
A
#
# COMPACT_ATOMS: atom_id res chain seq x y z
N GLY A 1 13.06 32.92 6.46
CA GLY A 1 12.41 31.75 6.98
C GLY A 1 13.02 30.48 6.40
N LYS A 2 12.65 29.36 6.96
CA LYS A 2 13.09 28.07 6.41
C LYS A 2 12.41 27.84 5.06
N PRO A 3 13.10 27.20 4.10
CA PRO A 3 12.44 26.74 2.88
C PRO A 3 11.27 25.82 3.21
N GLU A 4 10.23 25.83 2.38
CA GLU A 4 9.19 24.83 2.49
C GLU A 4 9.75 23.44 2.21
N TYR A 5 9.19 22.46 2.91
CA TYR A 5 9.56 21.06 2.72
C TYR A 5 8.38 20.14 3.02
N VAL A 6 8.48 18.93 2.55
CA VAL A 6 7.58 17.85 2.93
C VAL A 6 8.40 16.57 3.06
N ASP A 7 8.12 15.82 4.09
CA ASP A 7 8.79 14.54 4.37
C ASP A 7 7.70 13.53 4.74
N ILE A 8 7.48 12.58 3.87
CA ILE A 8 6.52 11.48 4.06
C ILE A 8 7.28 10.20 4.37
N ASP A 9 6.64 9.26 5.05
CA ASP A 9 7.21 7.92 5.26
C ASP A 9 7.71 7.37 3.93
N ASP A 10 8.93 6.84 3.90
CA ASP A 10 9.53 6.32 2.66
C ASP A 10 8.81 5.10 2.12
N ALA A 11 8.28 4.28 3.02
CA ALA A 11 7.61 3.04 2.67
C ALA A 11 6.46 2.74 3.63
N ALA A 12 5.45 2.07 3.09
CA ALA A 12 4.35 1.51 3.85
C ALA A 12 3.97 0.16 3.22
N SER A 13 3.34 -0.70 3.98
CA SER A 13 2.98 -2.02 3.48
C SER A 13 1.64 -2.49 4.00
N ALA A 14 0.99 -3.32 3.20
CA ALA A 14 -0.21 -4.04 3.58
C ALA A 14 0.01 -5.53 3.38
N GLU A 15 -0.62 -6.32 4.22
CA GLU A 15 -0.62 -7.77 4.11
C GLU A 15 -1.41 -8.21 2.87
N LYS A 16 -1.21 -9.46 2.44
CA LYS A 16 -1.91 -10.04 1.30
C LYS A 16 -3.44 -9.96 1.39
N ALA A 17 -3.98 -9.98 2.60
CA ALA A 17 -5.43 -9.86 2.83
C ALA A 17 -5.97 -8.45 2.57
N GLY A 18 -5.07 -7.47 2.41
CA GLY A 18 -5.44 -6.07 2.32
C GLY A 18 -5.77 -5.48 3.69
N LYS A 19 -5.76 -4.18 3.76
CA LYS A 19 -6.16 -3.43 4.96
C LYS A 19 -6.20 -1.93 4.66
N VAL A 20 -6.65 -1.16 5.63
CA VAL A 20 -6.45 0.29 5.64
C VAL A 20 -5.04 0.58 6.15
N VAL A 21 -4.27 1.30 5.36
CA VAL A 21 -2.90 1.72 5.70
C VAL A 21 -2.89 3.22 5.93
N THR A 22 -2.33 3.65 7.05
CA THR A 22 -2.13 5.07 7.33
C THR A 22 -0.68 5.42 7.05
N ILE A 23 -0.47 6.39 6.18
CA ILE A 23 0.85 6.91 5.82
C ILE A 23 0.97 8.30 6.43
N SER A 24 2.09 8.55 7.07
CA SER A 24 2.30 9.78 7.83
C SER A 24 3.52 10.55 7.32
N GLY A 25 3.57 11.81 7.68
CA GLY A 25 4.69 12.67 7.35
C GLY A 25 4.63 13.99 8.12
N VAL A 26 5.57 14.86 7.80
CA VAL A 26 5.65 16.20 8.37
C VAL A 26 5.93 17.23 7.27
N SER A 27 5.45 18.45 7.47
CA SER A 27 5.65 19.53 6.51
C SER A 27 5.52 20.88 7.22
N ASN A 28 6.17 21.89 6.68
CA ASN A 28 5.96 23.27 7.07
C ASN A 28 5.16 24.05 6.01
N SER A 29 4.70 23.37 4.97
CA SER A 29 3.87 24.00 3.94
C SER A 29 2.40 24.01 4.36
N LYS A 30 1.69 25.04 4.00
CA LYS A 30 0.25 25.14 4.28
C LYS A 30 -0.63 24.48 3.24
N LYS A 31 -0.05 23.90 2.20
CA LYS A 31 -0.79 23.24 1.16
C LYS A 31 -0.04 22.00 0.68
N LEU A 32 -0.70 20.86 0.70
CA LEU A 32 -0.16 19.59 0.22
C LEU A 32 -1.08 19.01 -0.85
N THR A 33 -0.47 18.41 -1.86
CA THR A 33 -1.17 17.71 -2.93
C THR A 33 -0.63 16.29 -3.02
N PHE A 34 -1.52 15.33 -3.08
CA PHE A 34 -1.17 13.90 -3.18
C PHE A 34 -1.59 13.38 -4.53
N LYS A 35 -0.72 12.58 -5.16
CA LYS A 35 -1.03 11.92 -6.42
C LYS A 35 -0.37 10.55 -6.48
N LEU A 36 -0.92 9.67 -7.33
CA LEU A 36 -0.34 8.37 -7.61
C LEU A 36 0.80 8.53 -8.64
N GLY A 37 1.91 7.88 -8.33
CA GLY A 37 3.04 7.75 -9.26
C GLY A 37 3.09 6.36 -9.88
N THR A 38 4.30 5.89 -10.11
CA THR A 38 4.55 4.59 -10.74
C THR A 38 4.08 3.43 -9.88
N GLY A 39 3.59 2.38 -10.51
CA GLY A 39 3.26 1.14 -9.83
C GLY A 39 2.09 0.39 -10.45
N ASN A 40 1.89 -0.83 -9.97
CA ASN A 40 0.85 -1.75 -10.44
C ASN A 40 -0.21 -2.08 -9.37
N LEU A 41 -0.09 -1.50 -8.18
CA LEU A 41 -1.11 -1.65 -7.13
C LEU A 41 -2.25 -0.67 -7.42
N SER A 42 -3.46 -1.21 -7.59
CA SER A 42 -4.65 -0.40 -7.84
C SER A 42 -5.22 0.10 -6.51
N ILE A 43 -5.00 1.37 -6.24
CA ILE A 43 -5.52 2.06 -5.07
C ILE A 43 -6.12 3.40 -5.47
N THR A 44 -6.93 3.95 -4.59
CA THR A 44 -7.50 5.29 -4.74
C THR A 44 -7.02 6.15 -3.58
N LEU A 45 -6.55 7.33 -3.89
CA LEU A 45 -6.18 8.29 -2.83
C LEU A 45 -7.46 8.85 -2.19
N PRO A 46 -7.45 9.07 -0.87
CA PRO A 46 -8.58 9.70 -0.21
C PRO A 46 -8.74 11.15 -0.69
N ALA A 47 -9.97 11.64 -0.68
CA ALA A 47 -10.27 13.03 -1.02
C ALA A 47 -9.76 13.99 0.07
N THR A 48 -9.55 13.48 1.27
CA THR A 48 -9.11 14.27 2.42
C THR A 48 -7.90 13.65 3.09
N TYR A 49 -7.15 14.46 3.80
CA TYR A 49 -6.08 14.01 4.68
C TYR A 49 -6.14 14.77 6.00
N ASN A 50 -5.45 14.29 7.00
CA ASN A 50 -5.36 14.95 8.30
C ASN A 50 -4.05 15.72 8.38
N ALA A 51 -4.15 16.98 8.70
CA ALA A 51 -2.99 17.84 8.93
C ALA A 51 -3.24 18.66 10.18
N ASN A 52 -2.28 18.68 11.08
CA ASN A 52 -2.40 19.42 12.34
C ASN A 52 -3.72 19.10 13.08
N SER A 53 -4.10 17.83 13.06
CA SER A 53 -5.36 17.31 13.66
C SER A 53 -6.65 17.82 13.01
N VAL A 54 -6.55 18.43 11.84
CA VAL A 54 -7.69 18.95 11.09
C VAL A 54 -7.77 18.21 9.75
N SER A 55 -8.98 17.80 9.35
CA SER A 55 -9.19 17.23 8.02
C SER A 55 -9.18 18.33 6.97
N THR A 56 -8.40 18.10 5.92
CA THR A 56 -8.29 19.02 4.78
C THR A 56 -8.52 18.27 3.48
N ASN A 57 -9.00 18.95 2.46
CA ASN A 57 -9.10 18.39 1.12
C ASN A 57 -7.73 18.39 0.43
N ASN A 58 -7.51 17.43 -0.45
CA ASN A 58 -6.32 17.42 -1.28
C ASN A 58 -6.21 18.73 -2.07
N GLY A 59 -5.10 19.41 -1.95
CA GLY A 59 -4.85 20.68 -2.62
C GLY A 59 -5.46 21.91 -1.93
N ALA A 60 -6.18 21.76 -0.81
CA ALA A 60 -6.67 22.87 -0.05
C ALA A 60 -5.63 23.38 0.96
N ASN A 61 -5.74 24.64 1.32
CA ASN A 61 -4.92 25.20 2.39
C ASN A 61 -5.26 24.54 3.72
N ILE A 62 -4.25 24.31 4.53
CA ILE A 62 -4.41 23.76 5.86
C ILE A 62 -4.93 24.86 6.78
N ALA A 63 -5.86 24.48 7.67
CA ALA A 63 -6.36 25.39 8.68
C ALA A 63 -5.22 25.80 9.63
N GLY A 64 -5.05 27.10 9.81
CA GLY A 64 -3.87 27.64 10.46
C GLY A 64 -2.68 27.63 9.50
N ASP A 65 -1.76 28.51 9.72
CA ASP A 65 -0.56 28.62 8.89
C ASP A 65 0.64 28.15 9.72
N PRO A 66 1.17 26.93 9.49
CA PRO A 66 2.36 26.49 10.20
C PRO A 66 3.56 27.37 9.86
N GLY A 67 3.57 27.98 8.67
CA GLY A 67 4.63 28.89 8.24
C GLY A 67 5.98 28.20 8.11
N ALA A 68 6.94 28.93 7.60
CA ALA A 68 8.26 28.40 7.30
C ALA A 68 9.10 28.02 8.53
N SER A 69 8.71 28.47 9.71
CA SER A 69 9.42 28.16 10.95
C SER A 69 8.72 27.09 11.81
N SER A 70 7.53 26.65 11.40
CA SER A 70 6.72 25.68 12.12
C SER A 70 6.62 24.38 11.31
N GLU A 71 6.35 23.32 12.01
CA GLU A 71 6.17 22.00 11.41
C GLU A 71 4.87 21.40 11.94
N TYR A 72 4.17 20.68 11.11
CA TYR A 72 2.98 19.95 11.54
C TYR A 72 2.99 18.54 10.97
N PRO A 73 2.42 17.56 11.70
CA PRO A 73 2.23 16.23 11.17
C PRO A 73 1.05 16.19 10.21
N PHE A 74 1.12 15.31 9.23
CA PHE A 74 -0.01 14.97 8.37
C PHE A 74 -0.10 13.45 8.19
N SER A 75 -1.28 12.97 7.82
CA SER A 75 -1.50 11.58 7.49
C SER A 75 -2.60 11.42 6.45
N ILE A 76 -2.51 10.35 5.68
CA ILE A 76 -3.56 9.88 4.79
C ILE A 76 -3.85 8.41 5.09
N SER A 77 -5.11 8.01 4.89
CA SER A 77 -5.52 6.62 5.04
C SER A 77 -5.94 6.07 3.68
N ILE A 78 -5.39 4.93 3.32
CA ILE A 78 -5.61 4.31 2.02
C ILE A 78 -6.11 2.89 2.24
N THR A 79 -7.23 2.54 1.59
CA THR A 79 -7.70 1.16 1.58
C THR A 79 -6.92 0.38 0.53
N VAL A 80 -6.19 -0.65 0.98
CA VAL A 80 -5.44 -1.53 0.10
C VAL A 80 -6.23 -2.82 -0.08
N PRO A 81 -6.58 -3.20 -1.31
CA PRO A 81 -7.30 -4.44 -1.57
C PRO A 81 -6.43 -5.66 -1.31
N ALA A 82 -7.07 -6.81 -1.16
CA ALA A 82 -6.35 -8.07 -1.07
C ALA A 82 -5.55 -8.32 -2.35
N ASN A 83 -4.37 -8.89 -2.20
CA ASN A 83 -3.52 -9.29 -3.31
C ASN A 83 -3.54 -10.81 -3.44
N ALA A 84 -4.32 -11.33 -4.37
CA ALA A 84 -4.43 -12.76 -4.62
C ALA A 84 -3.32 -13.29 -5.54
N SER A 85 -2.50 -12.41 -6.10
CA SER A 85 -1.40 -12.84 -6.97
C SER A 85 -0.22 -13.35 -6.15
N THR A 86 0.70 -14.05 -6.81
CA THR A 86 1.93 -14.55 -6.18
C THR A 86 3.06 -13.53 -6.20
N SER A 87 2.81 -12.37 -6.77
CA SER A 87 3.78 -11.28 -6.82
C SER A 87 3.31 -10.12 -5.96
N SER A 88 4.21 -9.50 -5.21
CA SER A 88 3.89 -8.25 -4.55
C SER A 88 3.59 -7.16 -5.57
N LYS A 89 2.76 -6.21 -5.18
CA LYS A 89 2.41 -5.05 -5.99
C LYS A 89 2.77 -3.80 -5.23
N SER A 90 3.11 -2.76 -5.94
CA SER A 90 3.45 -1.50 -5.31
C SER A 90 2.88 -0.32 -6.09
N ARG A 91 2.78 0.79 -5.40
CA ARG A 91 2.39 2.07 -5.98
C ARG A 91 3.10 3.19 -5.24
N GLN A 92 3.68 4.10 -5.98
CA GLN A 92 4.21 5.32 -5.41
C GLN A 92 3.08 6.29 -5.09
N ILE A 93 3.19 6.94 -3.95
CA ILE A 93 2.34 8.06 -3.55
C ILE A 93 3.24 9.26 -3.44
N ILE A 94 2.97 10.27 -4.26
CA ILE A 94 3.78 11.46 -4.36
C ILE A 94 3.05 12.59 -3.64
N VAL A 95 3.71 13.19 -2.68
CA VAL A 95 3.22 14.39 -2.01
C VAL A 95 4.04 15.59 -2.48
N THR A 96 3.36 16.69 -2.76
CA THR A 96 3.96 17.94 -3.24
C THR A 96 3.55 19.07 -2.32
N ASP A 97 4.52 19.86 -1.88
CA ASP A 97 4.23 21.07 -1.11
C ASP A 97 3.87 22.27 -2.03
N GLU A 98 3.54 23.40 -1.42
CA GLU A 98 3.12 24.58 -2.19
C GLU A 98 4.28 25.16 -3.01
N ALA A 99 5.51 24.94 -2.61
CA ALA A 99 6.69 25.40 -3.35
C ALA A 99 7.11 24.44 -4.47
N GLY A 100 6.49 23.29 -4.58
CA GLY A 100 6.79 22.30 -5.62
C GLY A 100 7.77 21.21 -5.20
N HIS A 101 8.20 21.18 -3.94
CA HIS A 101 9.02 20.09 -3.45
C HIS A 101 8.18 18.83 -3.34
N GLN A 102 8.77 17.71 -3.68
CA GLN A 102 8.09 16.42 -3.67
C GLN A 102 8.81 15.43 -2.77
N ASP A 103 8.03 14.55 -2.16
CA ASP A 103 8.53 13.34 -1.51
C ASP A 103 7.64 12.17 -1.85
N VAL A 104 8.15 10.97 -1.73
CA VAL A 104 7.51 9.76 -2.24
C VAL A 104 7.47 8.70 -1.16
N CYS A 105 6.29 8.12 -0.98
CA CYS A 105 6.11 6.89 -0.22
C CYS A 105 5.81 5.75 -1.18
N THR A 106 6.52 4.65 -1.08
CA THR A 106 6.21 3.43 -1.84
C THR A 106 5.36 2.51 -0.97
N LEU A 107 4.10 2.34 -1.38
CA LEU A 107 3.16 1.44 -0.72
C LEU A 107 3.21 0.08 -1.41
N THR A 108 3.47 -0.96 -0.64
CA THR A 108 3.59 -2.33 -1.14
C THR A 108 2.49 -3.20 -0.56
N SER A 109 1.85 -3.98 -1.42
CA SER A 109 0.94 -5.05 -1.03
C SER A 109 1.68 -6.38 -1.14
N ALA A 110 1.77 -7.10 -0.04
CA ALA A 110 2.48 -8.38 0.00
C ALA A 110 1.87 -9.39 -0.97
N ALA A 111 2.72 -10.24 -1.52
CA ALA A 111 2.28 -11.35 -2.37
C ALA A 111 1.36 -12.29 -1.58
N GLY A 112 0.36 -12.81 -2.26
CA GLY A 112 -0.41 -13.92 -1.74
C GLY A 112 0.50 -15.13 -1.57
N ASP A 113 0.23 -15.95 -0.55
CA ASP A 113 1.01 -17.17 -0.36
C ASP A 113 0.78 -18.11 -1.54
N ALA A 114 1.87 -18.69 -2.02
CA ALA A 114 1.77 -19.85 -2.87
C ALA A 114 1.14 -20.98 -2.05
N TYR A 115 0.10 -21.60 -2.56
CA TYR A 115 -0.53 -22.71 -1.85
C TYR A 115 -0.65 -23.93 -2.74
N LEU A 116 -0.64 -25.07 -2.09
CA LEU A 116 -0.91 -26.34 -2.70
C LEU A 116 -2.08 -26.95 -1.95
N ASN A 117 -3.20 -27.14 -2.64
CA ASN A 117 -4.35 -27.81 -2.07
C ASN A 117 -4.43 -29.21 -2.66
N VAL A 118 -4.07 -30.19 -1.84
CA VAL A 118 -4.09 -31.60 -2.23
C VAL A 118 -5.24 -32.25 -1.46
N GLN A 119 -6.19 -32.82 -2.21
CA GLN A 119 -7.30 -33.53 -1.59
C GLN A 119 -6.85 -34.94 -1.24
N LEU A 120 -6.57 -35.15 0.04
CA LEU A 120 -6.09 -36.42 0.56
C LEU A 120 -7.13 -37.19 1.40
N GLY A 121 -8.30 -36.56 1.65
CA GLY A 121 -9.28 -37.08 2.61
C GLY A 121 -9.75 -38.50 2.35
N ASP A 122 -9.95 -38.85 1.10
CA ASP A 122 -10.46 -40.16 0.69
C ASP A 122 -9.43 -41.02 -0.05
N ILE A 123 -8.15 -40.67 0.04
CA ILE A 123 -7.10 -41.41 -0.63
C ILE A 123 -6.60 -42.50 0.29
N GLU A 124 -6.87 -43.73 -0.11
CA GLU A 124 -6.24 -44.89 0.51
C GLU A 124 -4.94 -45.24 -0.24
N LEU A 125 -3.88 -45.42 0.50
CA LEU A 125 -2.64 -45.86 -0.08
C LEU A 125 -2.75 -47.37 -0.38
N ASP A 126 -2.81 -47.71 -1.67
CA ASP A 126 -2.86 -49.07 -2.10
C ASP A 126 -1.43 -49.57 -2.41
N TYR A 127 -0.89 -50.35 -1.49
CA TYR A 127 0.43 -50.89 -1.61
C TYR A 127 0.54 -51.98 -2.70
N LYS A 128 -0.56 -52.29 -3.36
CA LYS A 128 -0.56 -53.26 -4.48
C LYS A 128 -0.26 -52.59 -5.83
N GLY A 129 0.12 -51.35 -5.83
CA GLY A 129 0.56 -50.65 -7.04
C GLY A 129 -0.55 -50.05 -7.88
N THR A 130 -1.73 -49.87 -7.32
CA THR A 130 -2.82 -49.13 -8.00
C THR A 130 -2.46 -47.65 -8.10
N ALA A 131 -2.62 -47.07 -9.27
CA ALA A 131 -2.41 -45.65 -9.47
C ALA A 131 -3.46 -44.85 -8.70
N VAL A 132 -3.02 -43.80 -7.99
CA VAL A 132 -3.90 -42.89 -7.28
C VAL A 132 -3.86 -41.56 -7.98
N ASN A 133 -5.03 -41.02 -8.36
CA ASN A 133 -5.13 -39.71 -8.91
C ASN A 133 -5.28 -38.67 -7.79
N VAL A 134 -4.43 -37.68 -7.80
CA VAL A 134 -4.43 -36.61 -6.83
C VAL A 134 -4.79 -35.30 -7.54
N THR A 135 -5.81 -34.61 -7.03
CA THR A 135 -6.14 -33.29 -7.54
C THR A 135 -5.29 -32.26 -6.82
N VAL A 136 -4.58 -31.47 -7.60
CA VAL A 136 -3.71 -30.42 -7.07
C VAL A 136 -4.21 -29.07 -7.56
N GLU A 137 -4.43 -28.15 -6.63
CA GLU A 137 -4.77 -26.76 -6.92
C GLU A 137 -3.67 -25.85 -6.40
N SER A 138 -3.29 -24.88 -7.20
CA SER A 138 -2.24 -23.94 -6.84
C SER A 138 -2.49 -22.56 -7.42
N ASN A 139 -2.09 -21.53 -6.67
CA ASN A 139 -2.10 -20.15 -7.17
C ASN A 139 -0.77 -19.72 -7.79
N THR A 140 0.14 -20.66 -7.97
CA THR A 140 1.40 -20.47 -8.68
C THR A 140 1.47 -21.38 -9.88
N SER A 141 2.24 -20.97 -10.88
CA SER A 141 2.55 -21.84 -12.01
C SER A 141 3.68 -22.78 -11.59
N TRP A 142 3.42 -24.08 -11.58
CA TRP A 142 4.41 -25.08 -11.27
C TRP A 142 4.02 -26.42 -11.85
N THR A 143 4.99 -27.29 -12.00
CA THR A 143 4.81 -28.59 -12.62
C THR A 143 4.90 -29.68 -11.57
N VAL A 144 3.97 -30.63 -11.62
CA VAL A 144 4.01 -31.87 -10.80
C VAL A 144 4.46 -33.00 -11.70
N GLU A 145 5.52 -33.63 -11.30
CA GLU A 145 6.07 -34.81 -12.01
C GLU A 145 5.82 -36.08 -11.24
#